data_c65544222433f8f3fa7daa3c27c54493
#
_entry.id   c65544222433f8f3fa7daa3c27c54493
#
_cell.length_a   1.000
_cell.length_b   1.000
_cell.length_c   1.000
_cell.angle_alpha   90.00
_cell.angle_beta   90.00
_cell.angle_gamma   90.00
#
_symmetry.space_group_name_H-M   'P 1'
#
loop_
_entity.id
_entity.type
_entity.pdbx_description
1 polymer ?
#
loop_
_entity_poly.entity_id
_entity_poly.type
_entity_poly.pdbx_seq_one_letter_code
_entity_poly.pdbx_strand_id
1 'polypeptide(L)'
;MSDYDVLLGLAQTRRSPYAFDDAPVTGRALARVFEVARWAPSSYNEQPWRFVVARRGEAGYDAVAGALGGRNPEWARTAPVLGLALAASAFARTGKPNAHRRFDAGAAGYGLALAAHAEGLGLHWMAGIDGPAAARALGVPDGFDAVAGFALGRPAADPKARVPEDLAERALRPKPRRPLDETVFAPGWTPLPLNDGPE
;
A
#
# COMPACT_ATOMS: atom_id res chain seq x y z
N MET A 1 -16.69 17.39 -14.25
CA MET A 1 -15.41 16.85 -13.73
C MET A 1 -15.10 15.64 -14.60
N SER A 2 -13.98 15.62 -15.29
CA SER A 2 -13.56 14.50 -16.15
C SER A 2 -13.08 13.31 -15.31
N ASP A 3 -12.99 12.12 -15.93
CA ASP A 3 -12.41 10.95 -15.23
C ASP A 3 -10.96 11.19 -14.82
N TYR A 4 -10.24 11.99 -15.62
CA TYR A 4 -8.89 12.44 -15.28
C TYR A 4 -8.86 13.27 -13.99
N ASP A 5 -9.76 14.25 -13.84
CA ASP A 5 -9.83 15.10 -12.65
C ASP A 5 -10.15 14.29 -11.40
N VAL A 6 -11.06 13.30 -11.52
CA VAL A 6 -11.38 12.38 -10.43
C VAL A 6 -10.14 11.57 -10.01
N LEU A 7 -9.47 10.97 -10.98
CA LEU A 7 -8.29 10.14 -10.72
C LEU A 7 -7.15 10.97 -10.11
N LEU A 8 -6.88 12.15 -10.69
CA LEU A 8 -5.85 13.06 -10.18
C LEU A 8 -6.17 13.53 -8.76
N GLY A 9 -7.42 13.90 -8.49
CA GLY A 9 -7.88 14.31 -7.17
C GLY A 9 -7.67 13.23 -6.11
N LEU A 10 -8.02 11.96 -6.41
CA LEU A 10 -7.75 10.83 -5.53
C LEU A 10 -6.24 10.64 -5.28
N ALA A 11 -5.42 10.72 -6.33
CA ALA A 11 -3.98 10.57 -6.20
C ALA A 11 -3.34 11.69 -5.35
N GLN A 12 -3.78 12.93 -5.51
CA GLN A 12 -3.27 14.10 -4.80
C GLN A 12 -3.69 14.15 -3.33
N THR A 13 -4.94 13.74 -3.04
CA THR A 13 -5.51 13.83 -1.70
C THR A 13 -5.22 12.62 -0.83
N ARG A 14 -4.92 11.45 -1.43
CA ARG A 14 -4.53 10.25 -0.69
C ARG A 14 -3.32 10.50 0.22
N ARG A 15 -3.44 10.01 1.46
CA ARG A 15 -2.37 10.08 2.47
C ARG A 15 -2.06 8.67 3.02
N SER A 16 -0.90 8.55 3.67
CA SER A 16 -0.50 7.38 4.46
C SER A 16 -0.58 7.79 5.94
N PRO A 17 -1.70 7.55 6.63
CA PRO A 17 -1.88 7.96 8.02
C PRO A 17 -0.97 7.15 8.95
N TYR A 18 -0.54 7.77 10.05
CA TYR A 18 0.16 7.11 11.16
C TYR A 18 -0.78 6.78 12.33
N ALA A 19 -2.00 7.32 12.31
CA ALA A 19 -2.99 7.09 13.34
C ALA A 19 -4.33 6.72 12.72
N PHE A 20 -4.98 5.74 13.30
CA PHE A 20 -6.28 5.25 12.87
C PHE A 20 -7.27 5.29 14.04
N ASP A 21 -8.57 5.41 13.74
CA ASP A 21 -9.61 5.24 14.73
C ASP A 21 -9.87 3.75 15.00
N ASP A 22 -10.72 3.45 16.00
CA ASP A 22 -11.02 2.09 16.41
C ASP A 22 -12.16 1.45 15.60
N ALA A 23 -12.75 2.17 14.65
CA ALA A 23 -13.86 1.68 13.85
C ALA A 23 -13.41 0.47 13.01
N PRO A 24 -14.14 -0.65 13.07
CA PRO A 24 -13.77 -1.83 12.28
C PRO A 24 -13.95 -1.57 10.79
N VAL A 25 -13.05 -2.12 9.99
CA VAL A 25 -13.20 -2.14 8.53
C VAL A 25 -14.11 -3.31 8.15
N THR A 26 -15.24 -2.99 7.52
CA THR A 26 -16.23 -4.01 7.15
C THR A 26 -15.72 -4.92 6.03
N GLY A 27 -16.23 -6.17 5.96
CA GLY A 27 -15.92 -7.07 4.86
C GLY A 27 -16.28 -6.48 3.49
N ARG A 28 -17.36 -5.69 3.40
CA ARG A 28 -17.76 -4.99 2.16
C ARG A 28 -16.71 -3.94 1.76
N ALA A 29 -16.22 -3.14 2.69
CA ALA A 29 -15.19 -2.14 2.39
C ALA A 29 -13.88 -2.83 1.94
N LEU A 30 -13.45 -3.90 2.63
CA LEU A 30 -12.29 -4.70 2.20
C LEU A 30 -12.49 -5.24 0.78
N ALA A 31 -13.63 -5.85 0.47
CA ALA A 31 -13.91 -6.39 -0.86
C ALA A 31 -13.78 -5.31 -1.95
N ARG A 32 -14.34 -4.10 -1.72
CA ARG A 32 -14.25 -2.98 -2.67
C ARG A 32 -12.81 -2.49 -2.87
N VAL A 33 -12.04 -2.41 -1.78
CA VAL A 33 -10.65 -1.97 -1.83
C VAL A 33 -9.78 -2.97 -2.59
N PHE A 34 -9.92 -4.27 -2.31
CA PHE A 34 -9.16 -5.32 -3.01
C PHE A 34 -9.63 -5.56 -4.44
N GLU A 35 -10.90 -5.26 -4.75
CA GLU A 35 -11.40 -5.36 -6.13
C GLU A 35 -10.61 -4.44 -7.07
N VAL A 36 -10.34 -3.20 -6.70
CA VAL A 36 -9.53 -2.28 -7.52
C VAL A 36 -8.09 -2.79 -7.68
N ALA A 37 -7.49 -3.31 -6.59
CA ALA A 37 -6.15 -3.89 -6.65
C ALA A 37 -6.05 -5.05 -7.65
N ARG A 38 -7.10 -5.86 -7.76
CA ARG A 38 -7.19 -7.00 -8.67
C ARG A 38 -7.12 -6.61 -10.15
N TRP A 39 -7.49 -5.38 -10.51
CA TRP A 39 -7.47 -4.87 -11.89
C TRP A 39 -6.12 -4.30 -12.32
N ALA A 40 -5.10 -4.39 -11.48
CA ALA A 40 -3.76 -3.95 -11.87
C ALA A 40 -3.23 -4.78 -13.06
N PRO A 41 -2.47 -4.15 -13.98
CA PRO A 41 -1.77 -4.90 -15.02
C PRO A 41 -0.63 -5.73 -14.43
N SER A 42 -0.26 -6.80 -15.10
CA SER A 42 0.89 -7.61 -14.74
C SER A 42 1.54 -8.29 -15.94
N SER A 43 2.81 -8.66 -15.81
CA SER A 43 3.54 -9.40 -16.83
C SER A 43 2.80 -10.68 -17.19
N TYR A 44 2.44 -10.84 -18.47
CA TYR A 44 1.65 -11.96 -18.99
C TYR A 44 0.30 -12.20 -18.28
N ASN A 45 -0.25 -11.16 -17.64
CA ASN A 45 -1.45 -11.27 -16.81
C ASN A 45 -1.30 -12.30 -15.67
N GLU A 46 -0.10 -12.45 -15.14
CA GLU A 46 0.23 -13.45 -14.12
C GLU A 46 -0.46 -13.18 -12.77
N GLN A 47 -0.74 -11.91 -12.45
CA GLN A 47 -1.41 -11.49 -11.22
C GLN A 47 -0.73 -12.09 -9.98
N PRO A 48 0.59 -11.83 -9.79
CA PRO A 48 1.40 -12.54 -8.80
C PRO A 48 1.10 -12.14 -7.35
N TRP A 49 0.40 -11.03 -7.14
CA TRP A 49 0.09 -10.51 -5.82
C TRP A 49 -0.83 -11.41 -5.01
N ARG A 50 -0.55 -11.51 -3.71
CA ARG A 50 -1.43 -12.06 -2.69
C ARG A 50 -1.42 -11.13 -1.49
N PHE A 51 -2.53 -11.07 -0.78
CA PHE A 51 -2.66 -10.23 0.41
C PHE A 51 -3.18 -11.10 1.55
N VAL A 52 -2.41 -11.16 2.63
CA VAL A 52 -2.91 -11.70 3.90
C VAL A 52 -3.44 -10.52 4.69
N VAL A 53 -4.67 -10.62 5.16
CA VAL A 53 -5.39 -9.57 5.87
C VAL A 53 -5.78 -10.11 7.24
N ALA A 54 -5.43 -9.39 8.29
CA ALA A 54 -5.77 -9.75 9.66
C ALA A 54 -6.44 -8.57 10.36
N ARG A 55 -7.56 -8.84 11.03
CA ARG A 55 -8.27 -7.83 11.82
C ARG A 55 -7.79 -7.85 13.24
N ARG A 56 -7.86 -6.71 13.92
CA ARG A 56 -7.57 -6.62 15.35
C ARG A 56 -8.42 -7.62 16.12
N GLY A 57 -7.78 -8.38 17.02
CA GLY A 57 -8.40 -9.48 17.76
C GLY A 57 -8.26 -10.85 17.11
N GLU A 58 -7.77 -10.95 15.88
CA GLU A 58 -7.43 -12.22 15.23
C GLU A 58 -5.95 -12.56 15.47
N ALA A 59 -5.62 -13.84 15.60
CA ALA A 59 -4.25 -14.31 15.83
C ALA A 59 -3.26 -13.83 14.72
N GLY A 60 -3.71 -13.74 13.48
CA GLY A 60 -2.92 -13.23 12.37
C GLY A 60 -2.53 -11.75 12.52
N TYR A 61 -3.34 -10.94 13.20
CA TYR A 61 -3.03 -9.54 13.49
C TYR A 61 -1.78 -9.42 14.37
N ASP A 62 -1.71 -10.20 15.43
CA ASP A 62 -0.58 -10.20 16.35
C ASP A 62 0.69 -10.73 15.67
N ALA A 63 0.56 -11.69 14.74
CA ALA A 63 1.68 -12.19 13.94
C ALA A 63 2.28 -11.09 13.05
N VAL A 64 1.45 -10.31 12.35
CA VAL A 64 1.93 -9.14 11.56
C VAL A 64 2.54 -8.09 12.49
N ALA A 65 1.83 -7.75 13.58
CA ALA A 65 2.28 -6.73 14.53
C ALA A 65 3.60 -7.10 15.22
N GLY A 66 3.83 -8.37 15.50
CA GLY A 66 5.09 -8.88 16.08
C GLY A 66 6.29 -8.83 15.14
N ALA A 67 6.03 -8.82 13.82
CA ALA A 67 7.07 -8.74 12.80
C ALA A 67 7.41 -7.30 12.38
N LEU A 68 6.74 -6.28 12.92
CA LEU A 68 7.00 -4.88 12.61
C LEU A 68 8.37 -4.45 13.13
N GLY A 69 9.15 -3.78 12.29
CA GLY A 69 10.45 -3.24 12.60
C GLY A 69 10.49 -1.71 12.64
N GLY A 70 11.62 -1.17 13.11
CA GLY A 70 11.83 0.26 13.23
C GLY A 70 10.80 0.90 14.15
N ARG A 71 10.21 2.01 13.72
CA ARG A 71 9.17 2.75 14.48
C ARG A 71 7.75 2.31 14.15
N ASN A 72 7.54 1.31 13.29
CA ASN A 72 6.20 0.87 12.92
C ASN A 72 5.37 0.34 14.11
N PRO A 73 5.93 -0.36 15.11
CA PRO A 73 5.17 -0.79 16.29
C PRO A 73 4.50 0.34 17.06
N GLU A 74 5.06 1.56 17.01
CA GLU A 74 4.57 2.73 17.77
C GLU A 74 3.23 3.27 17.24
N TRP A 75 2.89 2.98 16.00
CA TRP A 75 1.71 3.57 15.35
C TRP A 75 0.82 2.53 14.64
N ALA A 76 1.39 1.50 14.01
CA ALA A 76 0.63 0.60 13.17
C ALA A 76 -0.45 -0.19 13.94
N ARG A 77 -0.20 -0.45 15.22
CA ARG A 77 -1.19 -1.10 16.12
C ARG A 77 -2.44 -0.26 16.37
N THR A 78 -2.47 1.02 16.00
CA THR A 78 -3.70 1.82 16.03
C THR A 78 -4.67 1.42 14.91
N ALA A 79 -4.18 0.79 13.83
CA ALA A 79 -5.03 0.38 12.71
C ALA A 79 -5.90 -0.84 13.09
N PRO A 80 -7.17 -0.89 12.69
CA PRO A 80 -8.05 -2.05 12.90
C PRO A 80 -7.67 -3.23 11.99
N VAL A 81 -6.89 -3.01 10.95
CA VAL A 81 -6.43 -4.05 10.01
C VAL A 81 -4.94 -3.90 9.77
N LEU A 82 -4.21 -4.99 9.92
CA LEU A 82 -2.84 -5.17 9.46
C LEU A 82 -2.80 -6.25 8.39
N GLY A 83 -1.79 -6.21 7.54
CA GLY A 83 -1.64 -7.24 6.53
C GLY A 83 -0.26 -7.29 5.91
N LEU A 84 -0.08 -8.30 5.08
CA LEU A 84 1.15 -8.58 4.33
C LEU A 84 0.83 -8.69 2.86
N ALA A 85 1.50 -7.89 2.04
CA ALA A 85 1.50 -8.03 0.59
C ALA A 85 2.61 -9.00 0.18
N LEU A 86 2.26 -9.94 -0.65
CA LEU A 86 3.11 -11.02 -1.15
C LEU A 86 3.12 -11.02 -2.68
N ALA A 87 4.17 -11.60 -3.25
CA ALA A 87 4.25 -11.82 -4.69
C ALA A 87 4.77 -13.23 -5.00
N ALA A 88 4.10 -13.95 -5.89
CA ALA A 88 4.54 -15.26 -6.37
C ALA A 88 5.90 -15.15 -7.06
N SER A 89 6.85 -15.98 -6.64
CA SER A 89 8.24 -15.94 -7.12
C SER A 89 8.42 -16.48 -8.55
N ALA A 90 7.47 -17.28 -9.02
CA ALA A 90 7.51 -17.91 -10.34
C ALA A 90 6.18 -17.73 -11.09
N PHE A 91 6.24 -17.81 -12.42
CA PHE A 91 5.07 -17.88 -13.27
C PHE A 91 4.34 -19.20 -13.11
N ALA A 92 3.03 -19.17 -12.80
CA ALA A 92 2.22 -20.36 -12.57
C ALA A 92 2.24 -21.32 -13.77
N ARG A 93 2.19 -20.77 -14.99
CA ARG A 93 2.14 -21.57 -16.23
C ARG A 93 3.45 -22.30 -16.56
N THR A 94 4.60 -21.75 -16.18
CA THR A 94 5.91 -22.25 -16.65
C THR A 94 6.84 -22.70 -15.54
N GLY A 95 6.57 -22.34 -14.29
CA GLY A 95 7.47 -22.53 -13.16
C GLY A 95 8.76 -21.69 -13.21
N LYS A 96 8.95 -20.88 -14.26
CA LYS A 96 10.14 -20.03 -14.37
C LYS A 96 10.06 -18.84 -13.39
N PRO A 97 11.22 -18.35 -12.88
CA PRO A 97 11.24 -17.17 -12.00
C PRO A 97 10.54 -15.97 -12.63
N ASN A 98 9.67 -15.31 -11.87
CA ASN A 98 9.00 -14.07 -12.27
C ASN A 98 9.82 -12.86 -11.78
N ALA A 99 10.66 -12.30 -12.62
CA ALA A 99 11.48 -11.13 -12.29
C ALA A 99 10.63 -9.85 -12.06
N HIS A 100 9.42 -9.78 -12.62
CA HIS A 100 8.53 -8.62 -12.57
C HIS A 100 7.59 -8.62 -11.35
N ARG A 101 7.55 -9.70 -10.58
CA ARG A 101 6.58 -9.91 -9.49
C ARG A 101 6.42 -8.75 -8.51
N ARG A 102 7.52 -8.07 -8.16
CA ARG A 102 7.49 -6.93 -7.23
C ARG A 102 6.96 -5.66 -7.87
N PHE A 103 7.26 -5.43 -9.15
CA PHE A 103 6.71 -4.32 -9.94
C PHE A 103 5.19 -4.49 -10.07
N ASP A 104 4.74 -5.68 -10.47
CA ASP A 104 3.32 -6.01 -10.63
C ASP A 104 2.57 -5.89 -9.30
N ALA A 105 3.16 -6.40 -8.20
CA ALA A 105 2.57 -6.26 -6.85
C ALA A 105 2.53 -4.80 -6.39
N GLY A 106 3.50 -3.97 -6.78
CA GLY A 106 3.49 -2.52 -6.54
C GLY A 106 2.35 -1.81 -7.27
N ALA A 107 2.07 -2.19 -8.52
CA ALA A 107 0.93 -1.68 -9.29
C ALA A 107 -0.41 -2.00 -8.59
N ALA A 108 -0.61 -3.26 -8.17
CA ALA A 108 -1.77 -3.67 -7.38
C ALA A 108 -1.85 -2.92 -6.05
N GLY A 109 -0.71 -2.73 -5.38
CA GLY A 109 -0.60 -1.98 -4.14
C GLY A 109 -0.98 -0.50 -4.27
N TYR A 110 -0.67 0.13 -5.39
CA TYR A 110 -1.11 1.51 -5.64
C TYR A 110 -2.63 1.58 -5.85
N GLY A 111 -3.19 0.66 -6.62
CA GLY A 111 -4.65 0.52 -6.79
C GLY A 111 -5.36 0.34 -5.45
N LEU A 112 -4.81 -0.53 -4.58
CA LEU A 112 -5.30 -0.74 -3.22
C LEU A 112 -5.34 0.56 -2.40
N ALA A 113 -4.27 1.36 -2.48
CA ALA A 113 -4.16 2.61 -1.72
C ALA A 113 -5.15 3.68 -2.21
N LEU A 114 -5.38 3.79 -3.53
CA LEU A 114 -6.39 4.69 -4.11
C LEU A 114 -7.80 4.27 -3.72
N ALA A 115 -8.11 2.98 -3.81
CA ALA A 115 -9.41 2.45 -3.44
C ALA A 115 -9.72 2.63 -1.96
N ALA A 116 -8.73 2.41 -1.08
CA ALA A 116 -8.88 2.68 0.34
C ALA A 116 -9.25 4.15 0.57
N HIS A 117 -8.55 5.07 -0.09
CA HIS A 117 -8.86 6.50 0.01
C HIS A 117 -10.27 6.86 -0.49
N ALA A 118 -10.68 6.30 -1.62
CA ALA A 118 -12.03 6.48 -2.17
C ALA A 118 -13.14 5.96 -1.24
N GLU A 119 -12.84 4.92 -0.43
CA GLU A 119 -13.75 4.38 0.60
C GLU A 119 -13.67 5.15 1.95
N GLY A 120 -12.97 6.29 2.01
CA GLY A 120 -12.77 7.05 3.25
C GLY A 120 -11.83 6.38 4.25
N LEU A 121 -11.04 5.41 3.78
CA LEU A 121 -10.02 4.72 4.55
C LEU A 121 -8.64 5.29 4.21
N GLY A 122 -7.67 5.04 5.08
CA GLY A 122 -6.26 5.26 4.83
C GLY A 122 -5.51 3.94 4.78
N LEU A 123 -4.53 3.85 3.89
CA LEU A 123 -3.60 2.74 3.82
C LEU A 123 -2.17 3.26 3.93
N HIS A 124 -1.39 2.64 4.80
CA HIS A 124 0.03 2.95 4.98
C HIS A 124 0.88 1.70 4.76
N TRP A 125 1.73 1.73 3.73
CA TRP A 125 2.68 0.67 3.42
C TRP A 125 3.89 0.73 4.34
N MET A 126 4.36 -0.44 4.80
CA MET A 126 5.50 -0.57 5.71
C MET A 126 6.58 -1.45 5.08
N ALA A 127 7.75 -0.84 4.79
CA ALA A 127 8.95 -1.58 4.41
C ALA A 127 9.68 -2.16 5.65
N GLY A 128 9.55 -1.51 6.81
CA GLY A 128 10.15 -1.96 8.06
C GLY A 128 9.33 -3.09 8.70
N ILE A 129 9.40 -4.28 8.12
CA ILE A 129 8.77 -5.51 8.62
C ILE A 129 9.71 -6.69 8.32
N ASP A 130 9.83 -7.63 9.26
CA ASP A 130 10.43 -8.93 8.98
C ASP A 130 9.43 -9.77 8.18
N GLY A 131 9.46 -9.59 6.86
CA GLY A 131 8.55 -10.23 5.93
C GLY A 131 8.60 -11.77 5.99
N PRO A 132 9.78 -12.39 5.99
CA PRO A 132 9.91 -13.84 6.14
C PRO A 132 9.35 -14.37 7.46
N ALA A 133 9.58 -13.70 8.60
CA ALA A 133 9.00 -14.09 9.88
C ALA A 133 7.48 -13.96 9.89
N ALA A 134 6.94 -12.83 9.35
CA ALA A 134 5.50 -12.64 9.21
C ALA A 134 4.86 -13.70 8.33
N ALA A 135 5.45 -14.00 7.17
CA ALA A 135 4.95 -15.01 6.24
C ALA A 135 4.86 -16.39 6.89
N ARG A 136 5.92 -16.82 7.60
CA ARG A 136 5.91 -18.09 8.34
C ARG A 136 4.82 -18.13 9.42
N ALA A 137 4.72 -17.06 10.23
CA ALA A 137 3.74 -16.99 11.30
C ALA A 137 2.28 -16.96 10.80
N LEU A 138 2.08 -16.48 9.56
CA LEU A 138 0.78 -16.44 8.88
C LEU A 138 0.50 -17.70 8.04
N GLY A 139 1.38 -18.69 8.05
CA GLY A 139 1.21 -19.93 7.28
C GLY A 139 1.28 -19.71 5.75
N VAL A 140 2.02 -18.70 5.29
CA VAL A 140 2.21 -18.48 3.85
C VAL A 140 3.06 -19.61 3.29
N PRO A 141 2.61 -20.29 2.22
CA PRO A 141 3.38 -21.39 1.63
C PRO A 141 4.65 -20.87 0.95
N ASP A 142 5.60 -21.76 0.70
CA ASP A 142 6.78 -21.48 -0.11
C ASP A 142 6.39 -20.98 -1.52
N GLY A 143 7.28 -20.23 -2.14
CA GLY A 143 7.05 -19.67 -3.46
C GLY A 143 6.44 -18.27 -3.47
N PHE A 144 6.24 -17.65 -2.30
CA PHE A 144 5.81 -16.26 -2.18
C PHE A 144 6.84 -15.42 -1.43
N ASP A 145 7.19 -14.28 -2.02
CA ASP A 145 8.03 -13.27 -1.36
C ASP A 145 7.16 -12.24 -0.64
N ALA A 146 7.51 -11.92 0.58
CA ALA A 146 6.96 -10.74 1.25
C ALA A 146 7.45 -9.46 0.57
N VAL A 147 6.52 -8.59 0.18
CA VAL A 147 6.82 -7.31 -0.48
C VAL A 147 6.80 -6.17 0.51
N ALA A 148 5.72 -6.04 1.29
CA ALA A 148 5.55 -5.01 2.30
C ALA A 148 4.45 -5.41 3.29
N GLY A 149 4.54 -4.91 4.52
CA GLY A 149 3.40 -4.87 5.42
C GLY A 149 2.47 -3.69 5.10
N PHE A 150 1.23 -3.72 5.58
CA PHE A 150 0.34 -2.57 5.50
C PHE A 150 -0.55 -2.45 6.73
N ALA A 151 -0.92 -1.20 7.03
CA ALA A 151 -1.94 -0.83 8.00
C ALA A 151 -3.11 -0.18 7.26
N LEU A 152 -4.34 -0.57 7.58
CA LEU A 152 -5.55 -0.09 6.91
C LEU A 152 -6.63 0.19 7.95
N GLY A 153 -7.29 1.34 7.82
CA GLY A 153 -8.38 1.77 8.70
C GLY A 153 -8.82 3.17 8.36
N ARG A 154 -9.80 3.70 9.09
CA ARG A 154 -10.17 5.10 9.00
C ARG A 154 -9.10 5.95 9.67
N PRO A 155 -8.59 7.01 9.02
CA PRO A 155 -7.67 7.94 9.68
C PRO A 155 -8.29 8.56 10.93
N ALA A 156 -7.55 8.63 12.02
CA ALA A 156 -8.00 9.28 13.26
C ALA A 156 -8.19 10.78 13.03
N ALA A 157 -9.27 11.35 13.57
CA ALA A 157 -9.55 12.78 13.52
C ALA A 157 -8.50 13.57 14.32
N ASP A 158 -8.05 13.03 15.46
CA ASP A 158 -6.96 13.58 16.26
C ASP A 158 -5.80 12.56 16.32
N PRO A 159 -4.81 12.68 15.45
CA PRO A 159 -3.62 11.82 15.49
C PRO A 159 -2.80 11.93 16.78
N LYS A 160 -2.75 13.11 17.41
CA LYS A 160 -1.95 13.34 18.63
C LYS A 160 -2.44 12.53 19.82
N ALA A 161 -3.73 12.24 19.87
CA ALA A 161 -4.31 11.37 20.90
C ALA A 161 -3.98 9.88 20.74
N ARG A 162 -3.38 9.48 19.62
CA ARG A 162 -3.22 8.07 19.23
C ARG A 162 -1.77 7.60 19.08
N VAL A 163 -0.87 8.51 18.76
CA VAL A 163 0.53 8.17 18.46
C VAL A 163 1.46 9.26 19.04
N PRO A 164 2.76 8.97 19.19
CA PRO A 164 3.75 9.98 19.58
C PRO A 164 3.64 11.27 18.76
N GLU A 165 3.87 12.41 19.38
CA GLU A 165 3.64 13.73 18.78
C GLU A 165 4.39 13.93 17.47
N ASP A 166 5.66 13.52 17.40
CA ASP A 166 6.46 13.62 16.18
C ASP A 166 5.90 12.80 15.01
N LEU A 167 5.27 11.66 15.29
CA LEU A 167 4.58 10.86 14.26
C LEU A 167 3.26 11.49 13.84
N ALA A 168 2.51 12.07 14.77
CA ALA A 168 1.30 12.83 14.47
C ALA A 168 1.61 14.05 13.59
N GLU A 169 2.63 14.81 13.92
CA GLU A 169 3.11 15.92 13.10
C GLU A 169 3.56 15.47 11.71
N ARG A 170 4.31 14.35 11.65
CA ARG A 170 4.75 13.78 10.38
C ARG A 170 3.59 13.37 9.49
N ALA A 171 2.47 12.90 10.05
CA ALA A 171 1.26 12.59 9.31
C ALA A 171 0.65 13.81 8.63
N LEU A 172 0.71 14.97 9.29
CA LEU A 172 0.12 16.23 8.83
C LEU A 172 1.02 17.02 7.86
N ARG A 173 2.32 16.74 7.83
CA ARG A 173 3.26 17.46 6.95
C ARG A 173 2.86 17.31 5.48
N PRO A 174 2.97 18.37 4.67
CA PRO A 174 2.84 18.29 3.22
C PRO A 174 3.77 17.22 2.65
N LYS A 175 3.30 16.51 1.63
CA LYS A 175 4.07 15.49 0.90
C LYS A 175 4.23 15.96 -0.56
N PRO A 176 5.15 16.91 -0.83
CA PRO A 176 5.36 17.39 -2.19
C PRO A 176 5.80 16.25 -3.10
N ARG A 177 5.59 16.43 -4.38
CA ARG A 177 6.11 15.56 -5.42
C ARG A 177 7.19 16.30 -6.19
N ARG A 178 8.15 15.56 -6.69
CA ARG A 178 9.13 16.11 -7.64
C ARG A 178 8.38 16.61 -8.88
N PRO A 179 8.83 17.70 -9.50
CA PRO A 179 8.28 18.13 -10.77
C PRO A 179 8.50 17.07 -11.86
N LEU A 180 7.74 17.16 -12.95
CA LEU A 180 7.78 16.14 -14.00
C LEU A 180 9.13 16.09 -14.73
N ASP A 181 9.80 17.22 -14.89
CA ASP A 181 11.13 17.33 -15.50
C ASP A 181 12.27 16.64 -14.68
N GLU A 182 12.01 16.36 -13.39
CA GLU A 182 12.89 15.53 -12.57
C GLU A 182 12.53 14.03 -12.60
N THR A 183 11.46 13.65 -13.30
CA THR A 183 10.94 12.26 -13.25
C THR A 183 10.63 11.67 -14.62
N VAL A 184 10.50 12.50 -15.64
CA VAL A 184 10.18 12.09 -17.00
C VAL A 184 11.27 12.60 -17.94
N PHE A 185 11.94 11.69 -18.62
CA PHE A 185 13.11 11.99 -19.45
C PHE A 185 12.94 11.49 -20.88
N ALA A 186 13.47 12.24 -21.82
CA ALA A 186 13.73 11.83 -23.18
C ALA A 186 15.00 10.95 -23.27
N PRO A 187 15.24 10.24 -24.39
CA PRO A 187 16.51 9.57 -24.64
C PRO A 187 17.70 10.52 -24.43
N GLY A 188 18.78 10.00 -23.82
CA GLY A 188 19.93 10.81 -23.42
C GLY A 188 19.81 11.44 -22.03
N TRP A 189 18.78 11.02 -21.24
CA TRP A 189 18.57 11.47 -19.85
C TRP A 189 18.36 12.98 -19.71
N THR A 190 17.71 13.61 -20.73
CA THR A 190 17.30 15.01 -20.69
C THR A 190 15.85 15.12 -20.29
N PRO A 191 15.44 16.14 -19.50
CA PRO A 191 14.02 16.32 -19.18
C PRO A 191 13.17 16.36 -20.46
N LEU A 192 12.05 15.61 -20.45
CA LEU A 192 11.12 15.61 -21.58
C LEU A 192 10.32 16.92 -21.56
N PRO A 193 10.32 17.76 -22.63
CA PRO A 193 9.42 18.89 -22.72
C PRO A 193 7.97 18.39 -22.78
N LEU A 194 7.20 18.69 -21.73
CA LEU A 194 5.80 18.26 -21.60
C LEU A 194 4.80 19.42 -21.77
N ASN A 195 5.33 20.65 -21.90
CA ASN A 195 4.52 21.82 -22.22
C ASN A 195 4.57 22.02 -23.73
N ASP A 196 3.56 21.57 -24.43
CA ASP A 196 3.25 22.13 -25.72
C ASP A 196 2.99 23.62 -25.47
N GLY A 197 3.68 24.50 -26.23
CA GLY A 197 3.56 25.95 -26.05
C GLY A 197 2.10 26.44 -26.04
N PRO A 198 1.86 27.74 -25.83
CA PRO A 198 0.50 28.25 -25.66
C PRO A 198 -0.37 27.87 -26.87
N GLU A 199 -1.51 27.19 -26.61
CA GLU A 199 -2.61 27.12 -27.56
C GLU A 199 -3.17 28.50 -27.84
#